data_78da56de4c4c8cc4c3650275d413c6d8
#
_entry.id   78da56de4c4c8cc4c3650275d413c6d8
#
_cell.length_a   1.000
_cell.length_b   1.000
_cell.length_c   1.000
_cell.angle_alpha   90.00
_cell.angle_beta   90.00
_cell.angle_gamma   90.00
#
_symmetry.space_group_name_H-M   'P 1'
#
loop_
_entity.id
_entity.type
_entity.pdbx_description
1 polymer ?
#
loop_
_entity_poly.entity_id
_entity_poly.type
_entity_poly.pdbx_seq_one_letter_code
_entity_poly.pdbx_strand_id
1 'polypeptide(L)'
;GKIPHFDQSAIDEIIREARRRSNRKGHLTLKLRDMGGLIRVAGDIAREEKAEITTAAHVIAAKKTARSIEDQVSAEMTQHFREYEMTVVEGTRLGRVNGLAVTGNDAGSVLPIMAEVTPSQGASGQIIATGISGRRQESWLKDEESIAQQSIKNVSALIKKFTGKDIKNMDIHIQFIGTYGAEGDSASVTIATAVISAIENIPVRQDIAMTGSLSIRGDVLPIGGVTYKIEAAAKAGIKTVLIPRMNVGDVLIEERYKPMVTIIPVDTINDVLKFALVPDNSESFLTKLRKMAMQSTGLIPDVTAPNQTTA
;
A
#
# COMPACT_ATOMS: atom_id res chain seq x y z
N GLY A 1 -35.55 9.45 -23.76
CA GLY A 1 -36.60 9.50 -22.75
C GLY A 1 -36.10 10.15 -21.49
N LYS A 2 -36.97 10.74 -20.68
CA LYS A 2 -36.59 11.28 -19.38
C LYS A 2 -36.30 10.11 -18.42
N ILE A 3 -35.23 10.20 -17.64
CA ILE A 3 -34.95 9.28 -16.53
C ILE A 3 -35.84 9.66 -15.32
N PRO A 4 -36.20 8.70 -14.43
CA PRO A 4 -36.95 8.98 -13.22
C PRO A 4 -36.21 9.95 -12.29
N HIS A 5 -36.97 10.69 -11.47
CA HIS A 5 -36.39 11.55 -10.44
C HIS A 5 -35.63 10.72 -9.38
N PHE A 6 -34.63 11.34 -8.76
CA PHE A 6 -33.82 10.71 -7.71
C PHE A 6 -34.39 11.03 -6.34
N ASP A 7 -34.54 10.03 -5.50
CA ASP A 7 -34.90 10.23 -4.10
C ASP A 7 -33.68 10.62 -3.24
N GLN A 8 -33.92 10.93 -1.97
CA GLN A 8 -32.85 11.33 -1.06
C GLN A 8 -31.79 10.22 -0.90
N SER A 9 -32.20 8.95 -0.90
CA SER A 9 -31.30 7.81 -0.75
C SER A 9 -30.30 7.71 -1.91
N ALA A 10 -30.77 7.97 -3.13
CA ALA A 10 -29.94 8.00 -4.33
C ALA A 10 -28.96 9.18 -4.31
N ILE A 11 -29.43 10.35 -3.87
CA ILE A 11 -28.57 11.55 -3.74
C ILE A 11 -27.46 11.29 -2.73
N ASP A 12 -27.77 10.72 -1.57
CA ASP A 12 -26.80 10.39 -0.53
C ASP A 12 -25.75 9.40 -1.03
N GLU A 13 -26.14 8.39 -1.81
CA GLU A 13 -25.21 7.42 -2.40
C GLU A 13 -24.33 8.03 -3.49
N ILE A 14 -24.87 8.96 -4.29
CA ILE A 14 -24.08 9.73 -5.27
C ILE A 14 -23.03 10.60 -4.54
N ILE A 15 -23.41 11.28 -3.46
CA ILE A 15 -22.49 12.10 -2.66
C ILE A 15 -21.42 11.20 -2.03
N ARG A 16 -21.81 10.04 -1.50
CA ARG A 16 -20.88 9.06 -0.95
C ARG A 16 -19.86 8.60 -1.99
N GLU A 17 -20.31 8.29 -3.20
CA GLU A 17 -19.41 7.91 -4.31
C GLU A 17 -18.50 9.06 -4.74
N ALA A 18 -19.00 10.29 -4.78
CA ALA A 18 -18.20 11.47 -5.09
C ALA A 18 -17.09 11.70 -4.04
N ARG A 19 -17.39 11.45 -2.74
CA ARG A 19 -16.40 11.46 -1.66
C ARG A 19 -15.38 10.34 -1.83
N ARG A 20 -15.83 9.12 -2.11
CA ARG A 20 -14.96 7.96 -2.32
C ARG A 20 -13.96 8.22 -3.46
N ARG A 21 -14.43 8.77 -4.58
CA ARG A 21 -13.58 9.09 -5.74
C ARG A 21 -12.63 10.26 -5.51
N SER A 22 -12.89 11.11 -4.52
CA SER A 22 -11.94 12.17 -4.17
C SER A 22 -10.69 11.63 -3.48
N ASN A 23 -10.76 10.44 -2.86
CA ASN A 23 -9.71 9.84 -2.04
C ASN A 23 -9.17 10.76 -0.93
N ARG A 24 -9.97 11.72 -0.49
CA ARG A 24 -9.57 12.71 0.48
C ARG A 24 -10.74 13.07 1.40
N LYS A 25 -10.48 13.02 2.71
CA LYS A 25 -11.46 13.38 3.73
C LYS A 25 -12.06 14.77 3.48
N GLY A 26 -13.39 14.85 3.54
CA GLY A 26 -14.12 16.12 3.44
C GLY A 26 -14.16 16.74 2.03
N HIS A 27 -13.70 16.03 1.00
CA HIS A 27 -13.70 16.51 -0.37
C HIS A 27 -14.64 15.70 -1.26
N LEU A 28 -15.06 16.32 -2.37
CA LEU A 28 -15.79 15.68 -3.48
C LEU A 28 -14.88 15.63 -4.71
N THR A 29 -15.08 14.62 -5.54
CA THR A 29 -14.35 14.53 -6.82
C THR A 29 -14.73 15.67 -7.75
N LEU A 30 -13.75 16.18 -8.49
CA LEU A 30 -13.97 17.14 -9.58
C LEU A 30 -14.17 16.45 -10.95
N LYS A 31 -14.19 15.12 -11.00
CA LYS A 31 -14.45 14.34 -12.22
C LYS A 31 -15.95 14.32 -12.52
N LEU A 32 -16.51 15.48 -12.83
CA LEU A 32 -17.95 15.66 -13.02
C LEU A 32 -18.51 14.85 -14.19
N ARG A 33 -17.71 14.58 -15.23
CA ARG A 33 -18.11 13.74 -16.36
C ARG A 33 -18.40 12.31 -15.92
N ASP A 34 -17.55 11.75 -15.09
CA ASP A 34 -17.66 10.38 -14.59
C ASP A 34 -18.86 10.25 -13.64
N MET A 35 -19.06 11.26 -12.79
CA MET A 35 -20.25 11.33 -11.94
C MET A 35 -21.54 11.46 -12.76
N GLY A 36 -21.53 12.28 -13.81
CA GLY A 36 -22.67 12.39 -14.73
C GLY A 36 -22.96 11.08 -15.48
N GLY A 37 -21.92 10.29 -15.79
CA GLY A 37 -22.07 8.95 -16.34
C GLY A 37 -22.79 8.01 -15.36
N LEU A 38 -22.33 7.97 -14.11
CA LEU A 38 -22.95 7.16 -13.05
C LEU A 38 -24.43 7.52 -12.85
N ILE A 39 -24.75 8.81 -12.77
CA ILE A 39 -26.12 9.32 -12.59
C ILE A 39 -27.00 8.87 -13.75
N ARG A 40 -26.56 9.02 -14.99
CA ARG A 40 -27.32 8.59 -16.17
C ARG A 40 -27.59 7.10 -16.18
N VAL A 41 -26.56 6.28 -15.92
CA VAL A 41 -26.72 4.82 -15.87
C VAL A 41 -27.70 4.40 -14.76
N ALA A 42 -27.65 5.04 -13.59
CA ALA A 42 -28.59 4.77 -12.50
C ALA A 42 -30.02 5.08 -12.89
N GLY A 43 -30.26 6.23 -13.58
CA GLY A 43 -31.58 6.59 -14.08
C GLY A 43 -32.05 5.67 -15.21
N ASP A 44 -31.16 5.19 -16.07
CA ASP A 44 -31.50 4.25 -17.14
C ASP A 44 -31.89 2.88 -16.56
N ILE A 45 -31.18 2.38 -15.54
CA ILE A 45 -31.56 1.15 -14.81
C ILE A 45 -32.96 1.28 -14.21
N ALA A 46 -33.22 2.39 -13.48
CA ALA A 46 -34.54 2.64 -12.91
C ALA A 46 -35.66 2.64 -13.97
N ARG A 47 -35.38 3.24 -15.14
CA ARG A 47 -36.32 3.27 -16.27
C ARG A 47 -36.56 1.87 -16.86
N GLU A 48 -35.54 1.05 -17.02
CA GLU A 48 -35.65 -0.33 -17.49
C GLU A 48 -36.47 -1.18 -16.53
N GLU A 49 -36.28 -0.98 -15.22
CA GLU A 49 -37.06 -1.62 -14.17
C GLU A 49 -38.49 -1.06 -14.02
N LYS A 50 -38.83 -0.02 -14.81
CA LYS A 50 -40.12 0.72 -14.74
C LYS A 50 -40.38 1.32 -13.36
N ALA A 51 -39.35 1.67 -12.64
CA ALA A 51 -39.43 2.33 -11.34
C ALA A 51 -39.89 3.79 -11.52
N GLU A 52 -40.75 4.27 -10.63
CA GLU A 52 -41.19 5.68 -10.64
C GLU A 52 -40.12 6.63 -10.15
N ILE A 53 -39.22 6.14 -9.30
CA ILE A 53 -38.16 6.92 -8.64
C ILE A 53 -36.83 6.14 -8.68
N THR A 54 -35.73 6.85 -8.95
CA THR A 54 -34.37 6.29 -8.83
C THR A 54 -33.91 6.31 -7.38
N THR A 55 -33.57 5.14 -6.83
CA THR A 55 -33.16 4.94 -5.45
C THR A 55 -31.66 4.64 -5.32
N ALA A 56 -31.14 4.55 -4.08
CA ALA A 56 -29.75 4.13 -3.81
C ALA A 56 -29.41 2.77 -4.45
N ALA A 57 -30.36 1.84 -4.54
CA ALA A 57 -30.15 0.53 -5.16
C ALA A 57 -29.74 0.65 -6.64
N HIS A 58 -30.42 1.53 -7.39
CA HIS A 58 -30.10 1.79 -8.78
C HIS A 58 -28.70 2.43 -8.94
N VAL A 59 -28.32 3.33 -8.03
CA VAL A 59 -26.97 3.92 -8.02
C VAL A 59 -25.91 2.87 -7.73
N ILE A 60 -26.14 1.97 -6.78
CA ILE A 60 -25.24 0.86 -6.45
C ILE A 60 -25.12 -0.12 -7.63
N ALA A 61 -26.24 -0.42 -8.33
CA ALA A 61 -26.20 -1.23 -9.54
C ALA A 61 -25.40 -0.55 -10.66
N ALA A 62 -25.61 0.76 -10.85
CA ALA A 62 -24.89 1.55 -11.84
C ALA A 62 -23.36 1.55 -11.63
N LYS A 63 -22.86 1.50 -10.40
CA LYS A 63 -21.42 1.40 -10.11
C LYS A 63 -20.79 0.14 -10.72
N LYS A 64 -21.54 -0.95 -10.83
CA LYS A 64 -21.05 -2.20 -11.43
C LYS A 64 -20.95 -2.10 -12.96
N THR A 65 -21.80 -1.32 -13.58
CA THR A 65 -21.89 -1.15 -15.04
C THR A 65 -21.03 0.02 -15.52
N ALA A 66 -21.09 1.15 -14.81
CA ALA A 66 -20.34 2.38 -15.14
C ALA A 66 -18.93 2.36 -14.54
N ARG A 67 -18.15 1.31 -14.83
CA ARG A 67 -16.77 1.17 -14.39
C ARG A 67 -15.84 1.96 -15.31
N SER A 68 -14.79 2.58 -14.73
CA SER A 68 -13.72 3.17 -15.54
C SER A 68 -12.92 2.07 -16.26
N ILE A 69 -12.23 2.46 -17.34
CA ILE A 69 -11.35 1.53 -18.06
C ILE A 69 -10.26 1.03 -17.13
N GLU A 70 -9.70 1.90 -16.29
CA GLU A 70 -8.67 1.57 -15.31
C GLU A 70 -9.15 0.52 -14.30
N ASP A 71 -10.40 0.64 -13.81
CA ASP A 71 -10.96 -0.36 -12.87
C ASP A 71 -11.22 -1.71 -13.58
N GLN A 72 -11.62 -1.70 -14.87
CA GLN A 72 -11.79 -2.92 -15.65
C GLN A 72 -10.44 -3.61 -15.88
N VAL A 73 -9.43 -2.86 -16.31
CA VAL A 73 -8.06 -3.39 -16.52
C VAL A 73 -7.47 -3.92 -15.20
N SER A 74 -7.63 -3.17 -14.10
CA SER A 74 -7.16 -3.62 -12.79
C SER A 74 -7.85 -4.91 -12.34
N ALA A 75 -9.14 -5.07 -12.61
CA ALA A 75 -9.85 -6.29 -12.26
C ALA A 75 -9.38 -7.49 -13.07
N GLU A 76 -9.17 -7.32 -14.38
CA GLU A 76 -8.63 -8.35 -15.27
C GLU A 76 -7.23 -8.77 -14.83
N MET A 77 -6.36 -7.82 -14.51
CA MET A 77 -5.04 -8.10 -13.98
C MET A 77 -5.08 -8.84 -12.64
N THR A 78 -5.97 -8.46 -11.73
CA THR A 78 -6.13 -9.14 -10.45
C THR A 78 -6.54 -10.59 -10.66
N GLN A 79 -7.45 -10.85 -11.62
CA GLN A 79 -7.85 -12.19 -11.99
C GLN A 79 -6.69 -12.98 -12.58
N HIS A 80 -5.96 -12.42 -13.53
CA HIS A 80 -4.78 -13.01 -14.14
C HIS A 80 -3.72 -13.37 -13.08
N PHE A 81 -3.41 -12.47 -12.17
CA PHE A 81 -2.45 -12.73 -11.09
C PHE A 81 -2.88 -13.83 -10.13
N ARG A 82 -4.18 -13.99 -9.91
CA ARG A 82 -4.71 -15.12 -9.14
C ARG A 82 -4.61 -16.44 -9.90
N GLU A 83 -4.97 -16.47 -11.18
CA GLU A 83 -4.92 -17.66 -12.03
C GLU A 83 -3.50 -18.23 -12.19
N TYR A 84 -2.49 -17.34 -12.21
CA TYR A 84 -1.08 -17.73 -12.31
C TYR A 84 -0.34 -17.75 -10.97
N GLU A 85 -1.08 -17.69 -9.85
CA GLU A 85 -0.53 -17.69 -8.49
C GLU A 85 0.56 -16.62 -8.26
N MET A 86 0.51 -15.54 -9.04
CA MET A 86 1.45 -14.41 -8.90
C MET A 86 1.20 -13.60 -7.62
N THR A 87 -0.02 -13.64 -7.08
CA THR A 87 -0.37 -13.08 -5.77
C THR A 87 -0.56 -14.21 -4.78
N VAL A 88 0.32 -14.30 -3.79
CA VAL A 88 0.22 -15.26 -2.69
C VAL A 88 -0.50 -14.57 -1.53
N VAL A 89 -1.58 -15.16 -1.03
CA VAL A 89 -2.42 -14.59 0.02
C VAL A 89 -2.51 -15.44 1.29
N GLU A 90 -1.73 -16.54 1.34
CA GLU A 90 -1.70 -17.46 2.46
C GLU A 90 -0.28 -17.92 2.78
N GLY A 91 -0.07 -18.34 4.03
CA GLY A 91 1.22 -18.82 4.52
C GLY A 91 2.23 -17.69 4.69
N THR A 92 3.50 -18.05 4.64
CA THR A 92 4.62 -17.13 4.83
C THR A 92 5.66 -17.29 3.72
N ARG A 93 6.38 -16.23 3.38
CA ARG A 93 7.48 -16.24 2.42
C ARG A 93 8.62 -15.33 2.87
N LEU A 94 9.83 -15.77 2.62
CA LEU A 94 11.02 -14.96 2.88
C LEU A 94 11.18 -13.90 1.79
N GLY A 95 11.51 -12.67 2.19
CA GLY A 95 11.79 -11.58 1.26
C GLY A 95 10.63 -11.17 0.34
N ARG A 96 9.42 -11.70 0.53
CA ARG A 96 8.25 -11.40 -0.32
C ARG A 96 7.17 -10.69 0.48
N VAL A 97 6.66 -9.58 -0.06
CA VAL A 97 5.64 -8.73 0.57
C VAL A 97 4.61 -8.29 -0.46
N ASN A 98 3.34 -8.31 -0.09
CA ASN A 98 2.28 -7.77 -0.91
C ASN A 98 2.17 -6.25 -0.69
N GLY A 99 2.64 -5.47 -1.64
CA GLY A 99 2.43 -4.04 -1.71
C GLY A 99 1.12 -3.68 -2.38
N LEU A 100 0.74 -2.40 -2.27
CA LEU A 100 -0.47 -1.87 -2.89
C LEU A 100 -0.13 -0.63 -3.71
N ALA A 101 -0.59 -0.62 -4.95
CA ALA A 101 -0.42 0.47 -5.89
C ALA A 101 -1.76 1.03 -6.38
N VAL A 102 -1.74 2.21 -7.00
CA VAL A 102 -2.87 2.76 -7.74
C VAL A 102 -2.50 2.76 -9.21
N THR A 103 -3.38 2.21 -10.03
CA THR A 103 -3.26 2.20 -11.49
C THR A 103 -4.20 3.26 -12.05
N GLY A 104 -3.64 4.25 -12.76
CA GLY A 104 -4.43 5.41 -13.15
C GLY A 104 -4.92 6.19 -11.93
N ASN A 105 -6.11 6.79 -12.04
CA ASN A 105 -6.62 7.64 -10.96
C ASN A 105 -7.67 6.96 -10.05
N ASP A 106 -8.22 5.80 -10.44
CA ASP A 106 -9.43 5.26 -9.84
C ASP A 106 -9.39 3.75 -9.58
N ALA A 107 -8.25 3.08 -9.81
CA ALA A 107 -8.12 1.65 -9.61
C ALA A 107 -6.91 1.30 -8.73
N GLY A 108 -7.11 0.41 -7.76
CA GLY A 108 -6.03 -0.15 -6.96
C GLY A 108 -5.56 -1.49 -7.54
N SER A 109 -4.33 -1.85 -7.23
CA SER A 109 -3.77 -3.16 -7.56
C SER A 109 -2.88 -3.68 -6.43
N VAL A 110 -2.79 -5.00 -6.32
CA VAL A 110 -1.76 -5.65 -5.48
C VAL A 110 -0.47 -5.71 -6.29
N LEU A 111 0.62 -5.29 -5.67
CA LEU A 111 1.94 -5.25 -6.25
C LEU A 111 2.89 -6.06 -5.36
N PRO A 112 3.08 -7.36 -5.62
CA PRO A 112 4.05 -8.13 -4.87
C PRO A 112 5.47 -7.64 -5.14
N ILE A 113 6.25 -7.48 -4.07
CA ILE A 113 7.66 -7.09 -4.10
C ILE A 113 8.48 -8.23 -3.51
N MET A 114 9.55 -8.61 -4.19
CA MET A 114 10.51 -9.60 -3.71
C MET A 114 11.86 -8.94 -3.48
N ALA A 115 12.54 -9.33 -2.42
CA ALA A 115 13.91 -8.94 -2.12
C ALA A 115 14.77 -10.20 -1.90
N GLU A 116 15.95 -10.19 -2.50
CA GLU A 116 17.00 -11.19 -2.28
C GLU A 116 18.30 -10.45 -1.93
N VAL A 117 19.06 -11.01 -1.00
CA VAL A 117 20.29 -10.40 -0.52
C VAL A 117 21.43 -11.40 -0.65
N THR A 118 22.47 -10.97 -1.36
CA THR A 118 23.69 -11.79 -1.56
C THR A 118 24.92 -11.04 -1.07
N PRO A 119 26.00 -11.76 -0.67
CA PRO A 119 27.27 -11.11 -0.37
C PRO A 119 27.80 -10.37 -1.61
N SER A 120 28.23 -9.12 -1.44
CA SER A 120 28.85 -8.38 -2.55
C SER A 120 30.22 -8.94 -2.87
N GLN A 121 30.50 -9.13 -4.15
CA GLN A 121 31.82 -9.52 -4.66
C GLN A 121 32.69 -8.32 -5.01
N GLY A 122 32.13 -7.10 -4.94
CA GLY A 122 32.80 -5.84 -5.27
C GLY A 122 33.29 -5.05 -4.06
N ALA A 123 33.90 -3.90 -4.33
CA ALA A 123 34.36 -2.97 -3.30
C ALA A 123 33.18 -2.30 -2.53
N SER A 124 31.97 -2.31 -3.09
CA SER A 124 30.75 -1.85 -2.43
C SER A 124 29.53 -2.59 -2.97
N GLY A 125 28.58 -2.91 -2.08
CA GLY A 125 27.31 -3.53 -2.44
C GLY A 125 26.45 -2.64 -3.33
N GLN A 126 25.64 -3.27 -4.14
CA GLN A 126 24.76 -2.63 -5.10
C GLN A 126 23.29 -2.85 -4.73
N ILE A 127 22.45 -1.88 -5.08
CA ILE A 127 21.00 -2.03 -5.03
C ILE A 127 20.48 -2.12 -6.46
N ILE A 128 19.96 -3.27 -6.81
CA ILE A 128 19.47 -3.59 -8.15
C ILE A 128 17.95 -3.76 -8.08
N ALA A 129 17.22 -2.85 -8.71
CA ALA A 129 15.77 -2.89 -8.79
C ALA A 129 15.31 -3.23 -10.21
N THR A 130 14.42 -4.22 -10.33
CA THR A 130 13.85 -4.69 -11.60
C THR A 130 12.33 -4.69 -11.56
N GLY A 131 11.67 -4.71 -12.73
CA GLY A 131 10.21 -4.67 -12.82
C GLY A 131 9.61 -3.27 -12.62
N ILE A 132 10.44 -2.24 -12.57
CA ILE A 132 10.01 -0.85 -12.54
C ILE A 132 9.91 -0.38 -13.98
N SER A 133 8.70 -0.18 -14.48
CA SER A 133 8.53 0.49 -15.76
C SER A 133 8.70 1.99 -15.57
N GLY A 134 9.93 2.46 -15.65
CA GLY A 134 10.16 3.84 -16.05
C GLY A 134 9.60 3.97 -17.47
N ARG A 135 8.73 4.95 -17.74
CA ARG A 135 8.54 5.41 -19.12
C ARG A 135 9.94 5.58 -19.67
N ARG A 136 10.28 4.86 -20.74
CA ARG A 136 11.33 5.30 -21.67
C ARG A 136 10.88 6.65 -22.22
N GLN A 137 10.98 7.67 -21.40
CA GLN A 137 11.09 8.99 -21.90
C GLN A 137 12.48 9.03 -22.50
N GLU A 138 12.55 9.19 -23.80
CA GLU A 138 13.73 9.68 -24.49
C GLU A 138 14.06 11.05 -23.89
N SER A 139 14.55 11.05 -22.67
CA SER A 139 14.97 12.23 -21.97
C SER A 139 16.46 12.34 -22.17
N TRP A 140 16.87 13.43 -22.75
CA TRP A 140 18.25 13.90 -22.88
C TRP A 140 18.94 14.13 -21.53
N LEU A 141 18.24 13.87 -20.41
CA LEU A 141 18.73 13.97 -19.05
C LEU A 141 19.08 12.55 -18.54
N LYS A 142 20.36 12.25 -18.59
CA LYS A 142 20.97 10.92 -18.35
C LYS A 142 20.95 10.43 -16.90
N ASP A 143 20.44 11.14 -15.89
CA ASP A 143 20.70 10.83 -14.48
C ASP A 143 19.52 10.99 -13.51
N GLU A 144 18.25 10.97 -13.95
CA GLU A 144 17.14 10.95 -13.00
C GLU A 144 16.93 9.54 -12.46
N GLU A 145 17.33 9.33 -11.22
CA GLU A 145 16.97 8.13 -10.44
C GLU A 145 15.45 8.00 -10.35
N SER A 146 14.93 6.80 -10.62
CA SER A 146 13.52 6.53 -10.45
C SER A 146 13.12 6.75 -8.97
N ILE A 147 11.87 7.18 -8.73
CA ILE A 147 11.32 7.36 -7.37
C ILE A 147 11.52 6.08 -6.52
N ALA A 148 11.45 4.90 -7.15
CA ALA A 148 11.71 3.63 -6.49
C ALA A 148 13.17 3.50 -6.04
N GLN A 149 14.17 3.92 -6.85
CA GLN A 149 15.57 3.91 -6.45
C GLN A 149 15.84 4.91 -5.31
N GLN A 150 15.21 6.08 -5.35
CA GLN A 150 15.28 7.05 -4.24
C GLN A 150 14.67 6.47 -2.97
N SER A 151 13.51 5.80 -3.07
CA SER A 151 12.89 5.12 -1.93
C SER A 151 13.81 4.06 -1.32
N ILE A 152 14.50 3.28 -2.15
CA ILE A 152 15.45 2.26 -1.70
C ILE A 152 16.64 2.91 -0.98
N LYS A 153 17.17 4.01 -1.49
CA LYS A 153 18.25 4.75 -0.82
C LYS A 153 17.81 5.29 0.55
N ASN A 154 16.61 5.85 0.65
CA ASN A 154 16.05 6.32 1.91
C ASN A 154 15.88 5.18 2.92
N VAL A 155 15.45 4.00 2.45
CA VAL A 155 15.30 2.80 3.27
C VAL A 155 16.65 2.23 3.72
N SER A 156 17.73 2.45 2.99
CA SER A 156 19.07 1.91 3.31
C SER A 156 19.56 2.30 4.70
N ALA A 157 19.32 3.55 5.11
CA ALA A 157 19.67 4.04 6.44
C ALA A 157 18.88 3.32 7.54
N LEU A 158 17.60 3.02 7.26
CA LEU A 158 16.74 2.25 8.17
C LEU A 158 17.19 0.79 8.25
N ILE A 159 17.52 0.16 7.13
CA ILE A 159 18.02 -1.20 7.09
C ILE A 159 19.25 -1.33 7.99
N LYS A 160 20.23 -0.42 7.86
CA LYS A 160 21.41 -0.40 8.72
C LYS A 160 21.05 -0.22 10.20
N LYS A 161 20.11 0.68 10.50
CA LYS A 161 19.63 0.92 11.87
C LYS A 161 18.97 -0.34 12.46
N PHE A 162 18.15 -1.05 11.68
CA PHE A 162 17.38 -2.20 12.15
C PHE A 162 18.18 -3.50 12.22
N THR A 163 19.01 -3.75 11.22
CA THR A 163 19.73 -5.02 11.11
C THR A 163 21.13 -4.95 11.72
N GLY A 164 21.65 -3.73 11.93
CA GLY A 164 23.06 -3.51 12.32
C GLY A 164 24.05 -3.86 11.21
N LYS A 165 23.57 -4.32 10.05
CA LYS A 165 24.41 -4.75 8.92
C LYS A 165 24.62 -3.59 7.95
N ASP A 166 25.85 -3.44 7.46
CA ASP A 166 26.16 -2.43 6.45
C ASP A 166 25.80 -2.99 5.07
N ILE A 167 24.85 -2.34 4.38
CA ILE A 167 24.44 -2.70 3.03
C ILE A 167 25.57 -2.60 2.00
N LYS A 168 26.66 -1.87 2.33
CA LYS A 168 27.84 -1.78 1.47
C LYS A 168 28.52 -3.13 1.22
N ASN A 169 28.26 -4.11 2.06
CA ASN A 169 28.84 -5.45 1.93
C ASN A 169 27.86 -6.45 1.29
N MET A 170 26.72 -5.98 0.78
CA MET A 170 25.65 -6.82 0.27
C MET A 170 25.12 -6.28 -1.05
N ASP A 171 24.84 -7.17 -2.00
CA ASP A 171 24.04 -6.85 -3.17
C ASP A 171 22.58 -7.15 -2.84
N ILE A 172 21.73 -6.13 -2.97
CA ILE A 172 20.31 -6.21 -2.67
C ILE A 172 19.55 -6.16 -3.99
N HIS A 173 18.92 -7.27 -4.32
CA HIS A 173 18.07 -7.39 -5.51
C HIS A 173 16.62 -7.20 -5.10
N ILE A 174 15.91 -6.29 -5.76
CA ILE A 174 14.49 -6.02 -5.52
C ILE A 174 13.76 -6.19 -6.84
N GLN A 175 12.72 -7.01 -6.83
CA GLN A 175 11.86 -7.23 -7.98
C GLN A 175 10.42 -6.85 -7.67
N PHE A 176 9.86 -6.00 -8.53
CA PHE A 176 8.43 -5.71 -8.57
C PHE A 176 7.76 -6.71 -9.50
N ILE A 177 6.82 -7.49 -9.00
CA ILE A 177 6.13 -8.53 -9.79
C ILE A 177 4.88 -7.91 -10.41
N GLY A 178 4.84 -7.89 -11.73
CA GLY A 178 3.78 -7.23 -12.49
C GLY A 178 4.25 -5.90 -13.06
N THR A 179 4.13 -5.76 -14.38
CA THR A 179 4.86 -4.78 -15.20
C THR A 179 4.20 -3.39 -15.30
N TYR A 180 3.33 -3.02 -14.40
CA TYR A 180 2.64 -1.74 -14.50
C TYR A 180 3.12 -0.77 -13.42
N GLY A 181 4.24 -0.12 -13.75
CA GLY A 181 4.75 1.11 -13.15
C GLY A 181 4.28 1.45 -11.75
N ALA A 182 4.97 0.96 -10.72
CA ALA A 182 4.82 1.54 -9.40
C ALA A 182 5.49 2.91 -9.41
N GLU A 183 4.74 3.95 -9.70
CA GLU A 183 5.19 5.32 -9.54
C GLU A 183 4.87 5.78 -8.11
N GLY A 184 5.86 6.28 -7.41
CA GLY A 184 5.70 6.90 -6.10
C GLY A 184 6.43 6.17 -4.97
N ASP A 185 6.65 6.91 -3.91
CA ASP A 185 7.33 6.48 -2.69
C ASP A 185 6.43 5.61 -1.77
N SER A 186 5.16 5.43 -2.13
CA SER A 186 4.17 4.67 -1.34
C SER A 186 4.48 3.18 -1.18
N ALA A 187 5.47 2.66 -1.92
CA ALA A 187 5.98 1.30 -1.80
C ALA A 187 7.15 1.17 -0.80
N SER A 188 7.66 2.28 -0.24
CA SER A 188 8.86 2.26 0.60
C SER A 188 8.72 1.40 1.85
N VAL A 189 7.55 1.37 2.47
CA VAL A 189 7.24 0.46 3.60
C VAL A 189 7.35 -1.01 3.17
N THR A 190 6.81 -1.34 1.99
CA THR A 190 6.83 -2.69 1.42
C THR A 190 8.27 -3.13 1.09
N ILE A 191 9.04 -2.26 0.45
CA ILE A 191 10.44 -2.48 0.11
C ILE A 191 11.26 -2.72 1.39
N ALA A 192 11.12 -1.84 2.38
CA ALA A 192 11.84 -1.96 3.66
C ALA A 192 11.55 -3.31 4.33
N THR A 193 10.27 -3.70 4.38
CA THR A 193 9.85 -4.95 4.99
C THR A 193 10.41 -6.16 4.24
N ALA A 194 10.40 -6.17 2.91
CA ALA A 194 10.95 -7.25 2.10
C ALA A 194 12.47 -7.40 2.30
N VAL A 195 13.21 -6.29 2.27
CA VAL A 195 14.66 -6.29 2.45
C VAL A 195 15.05 -6.71 3.87
N ILE A 196 14.37 -6.19 4.91
CA ILE A 196 14.62 -6.58 6.30
C ILE A 196 14.32 -8.08 6.50
N SER A 197 13.24 -8.58 5.93
CA SER A 197 12.91 -10.02 5.93
C SER A 197 14.04 -10.85 5.33
N ALA A 198 14.55 -10.47 4.16
CA ALA A 198 15.64 -11.18 3.48
C ALA A 198 16.96 -11.13 4.27
N ILE A 199 17.32 -9.95 4.81
CA ILE A 199 18.58 -9.78 5.60
C ILE A 199 18.54 -10.56 6.91
N GLU A 200 17.41 -10.55 7.62
CA GLU A 200 17.26 -11.19 8.93
C GLU A 200 16.78 -12.64 8.83
N ASN A 201 16.50 -13.12 7.61
CA ASN A 201 15.97 -14.46 7.35
C ASN A 201 14.68 -14.75 8.13
N ILE A 202 13.75 -13.76 8.17
CA ILE A 202 12.49 -13.86 8.87
C ILE A 202 11.33 -13.79 7.86
N PRO A 203 10.49 -14.83 7.77
CA PRO A 203 9.42 -14.84 6.77
C PRO A 203 8.33 -13.82 7.05
N VAL A 204 7.69 -13.37 5.97
CA VAL A 204 6.59 -12.41 5.97
C VAL A 204 5.27 -13.13 5.74
N ARG A 205 4.25 -12.78 6.50
CA ARG A 205 2.87 -13.24 6.30
C ARG A 205 2.34 -12.78 4.94
N GLN A 206 1.77 -13.70 4.19
CA GLN A 206 1.24 -13.41 2.86
C GLN A 206 -0.25 -13.01 2.85
N ASP A 207 -0.96 -13.20 3.95
CA ASP A 207 -2.32 -12.71 4.16
C ASP A 207 -2.39 -11.21 4.51
N ILE A 208 -1.23 -10.54 4.54
CA ILE A 208 -1.08 -9.10 4.80
C ILE A 208 -0.63 -8.38 3.53
N ALA A 209 -1.26 -7.23 3.25
CA ALA A 209 -0.73 -6.23 2.33
C ALA A 209 -0.42 -4.93 3.07
N MET A 210 0.43 -4.11 2.48
CA MET A 210 0.82 -2.84 3.09
C MET A 210 1.03 -1.74 2.06
N THR A 211 0.88 -0.51 2.51
CA THR A 211 1.23 0.68 1.75
C THR A 211 1.62 1.81 2.71
N GLY A 212 2.52 2.66 2.27
CA GLY A 212 2.98 3.79 3.05
C GLY A 212 4.30 4.32 2.49
N SER A 213 4.47 5.63 2.51
CA SER A 213 5.78 6.24 2.35
C SER A 213 6.55 6.13 3.67
N LEU A 214 7.87 6.06 3.61
CA LEU A 214 8.70 5.84 4.78
C LEU A 214 9.71 6.98 4.93
N SER A 215 9.66 7.67 6.07
CA SER A 215 10.68 8.66 6.42
C SER A 215 12.03 7.99 6.72
N ILE A 216 13.12 8.74 6.62
CA ILE A 216 14.47 8.25 6.99
C ILE A 216 14.60 7.90 8.49
N ARG A 217 13.62 8.28 9.31
CA ARG A 217 13.55 7.95 10.74
C ARG A 217 12.73 6.69 11.01
N GLY A 218 11.93 6.25 10.04
CA GLY A 218 11.07 5.08 10.14
C GLY A 218 9.61 5.39 10.41
N ASP A 219 9.19 6.66 10.29
CA ASP A 219 7.78 7.03 10.39
C ASP A 219 7.05 6.67 9.11
N VAL A 220 5.85 6.16 9.23
CA VAL A 220 4.98 5.81 8.10
C VAL A 220 4.15 7.03 7.72
N LEU A 221 4.44 7.59 6.56
CA LEU A 221 3.84 8.81 6.04
C LEU A 221 2.60 8.54 5.18
N PRO A 222 1.67 9.50 5.09
CA PRO A 222 0.44 9.35 4.33
C PRO A 222 0.68 9.22 2.83
N ILE A 223 -0.24 8.53 2.16
CA ILE A 223 -0.19 8.24 0.71
C ILE A 223 -1.52 8.54 0.03
N GLY A 224 -1.51 8.63 -1.29
CA GLY A 224 -2.72 8.76 -2.09
C GLY A 224 -3.40 7.42 -2.39
N GLY A 225 -4.72 7.48 -2.64
CA GLY A 225 -5.49 6.35 -3.15
C GLY A 225 -5.73 5.22 -2.16
N VAL A 226 -5.68 5.47 -0.85
CA VAL A 226 -5.79 4.45 0.19
C VAL A 226 -7.05 3.60 0.06
N THR A 227 -8.19 4.21 -0.28
CA THR A 227 -9.47 3.50 -0.47
C THR A 227 -9.36 2.44 -1.57
N TYR A 228 -8.85 2.81 -2.74
CA TYR A 228 -8.70 1.87 -3.87
C TYR A 228 -7.68 0.77 -3.59
N LYS A 229 -6.62 1.08 -2.87
CA LYS A 229 -5.61 0.12 -2.43
C LYS A 229 -6.21 -0.96 -1.52
N ILE A 230 -7.02 -0.56 -0.54
CA ILE A 230 -7.71 -1.49 0.36
C ILE A 230 -8.72 -2.35 -0.40
N GLU A 231 -9.52 -1.76 -1.29
CA GLU A 231 -10.47 -2.51 -2.11
C GLU A 231 -9.77 -3.53 -3.02
N ALA A 232 -8.60 -3.19 -3.57
CA ALA A 232 -7.80 -4.11 -4.38
C ALA A 232 -7.28 -5.29 -3.54
N ALA A 233 -6.81 -5.04 -2.32
CA ALA A 233 -6.39 -6.08 -1.39
C ALA A 233 -7.55 -7.04 -1.06
N ALA A 234 -8.75 -6.50 -0.77
CA ALA A 234 -9.95 -7.29 -0.52
C ALA A 234 -10.35 -8.15 -1.73
N LYS A 235 -10.34 -7.57 -2.94
CA LYS A 235 -10.59 -8.30 -4.20
C LYS A 235 -9.60 -9.44 -4.43
N ALA A 236 -8.34 -9.26 -4.05
CA ALA A 236 -7.29 -10.27 -4.18
C ALA A 236 -7.37 -11.38 -3.11
N GLY A 237 -8.22 -11.23 -2.09
CA GLY A 237 -8.36 -12.21 -0.99
C GLY A 237 -7.43 -11.98 0.20
N ILE A 238 -6.74 -10.84 0.24
CA ILE A 238 -5.88 -10.46 1.36
C ILE A 238 -6.75 -10.12 2.57
N LYS A 239 -6.38 -10.65 3.74
CA LYS A 239 -7.17 -10.55 4.98
C LYS A 239 -6.88 -9.28 5.78
N THR A 240 -5.66 -8.76 5.70
CA THR A 240 -5.21 -7.63 6.52
C THR A 240 -4.48 -6.60 5.69
N VAL A 241 -4.78 -5.32 5.90
CA VAL A 241 -4.09 -4.22 5.20
C VAL A 241 -3.52 -3.24 6.23
N LEU A 242 -2.21 -3.02 6.16
CA LEU A 242 -1.51 -2.02 6.96
C LEU A 242 -1.49 -0.70 6.18
N ILE A 243 -1.99 0.36 6.81
CA ILE A 243 -2.05 1.69 6.20
C ILE A 243 -1.46 2.74 7.15
N PRO A 244 -0.96 3.88 6.63
CA PRO A 244 -0.57 4.99 7.49
C PRO A 244 -1.75 5.46 8.35
N ARG A 245 -1.54 5.67 9.65
CA ARG A 245 -2.59 6.17 10.56
C ARG A 245 -3.20 7.47 10.08
N MET A 246 -2.40 8.33 9.46
CA MET A 246 -2.85 9.61 8.94
C MET A 246 -3.87 9.47 7.80
N ASN A 247 -3.92 8.32 7.11
CA ASN A 247 -4.91 8.05 6.07
C ASN A 247 -6.22 7.42 6.56
N VAL A 248 -6.37 7.12 7.84
CA VAL A 248 -7.62 6.49 8.36
C VAL A 248 -8.86 7.31 8.00
N GLY A 249 -8.73 8.65 8.06
CA GLY A 249 -9.83 9.56 7.73
C GLY A 249 -10.22 9.57 6.25
N ASP A 250 -9.32 9.12 5.36
CA ASP A 250 -9.55 9.07 3.90
C ASP A 250 -10.19 7.75 3.44
N VAL A 251 -10.26 6.75 4.33
CA VAL A 251 -10.79 5.43 4.01
C VAL A 251 -12.30 5.48 3.87
N LEU A 252 -12.78 5.23 2.67
CA LEU A 252 -14.21 5.13 2.36
C LEU A 252 -14.45 3.97 1.38
N ILE A 253 -14.27 2.74 1.86
CA ILE A 253 -14.47 1.52 1.07
C ILE A 253 -15.96 1.19 0.90
N GLU A 254 -16.29 0.47 -0.17
CA GLU A 254 -17.64 -0.03 -0.38
C GLU A 254 -18.02 -1.06 0.69
N GLU A 255 -19.31 -1.10 1.06
CA GLU A 255 -19.83 -1.96 2.14
C GLU A 255 -19.48 -3.45 1.94
N ARG A 256 -19.49 -3.91 0.69
CA ARG A 256 -19.17 -5.31 0.34
C ARG A 256 -17.75 -5.73 0.71
N TYR A 257 -16.80 -4.80 0.82
CA TYR A 257 -15.40 -5.09 1.15
C TYR A 257 -15.12 -5.04 2.66
N LYS A 258 -15.97 -4.38 3.45
CA LYS A 258 -15.79 -4.26 4.91
C LYS A 258 -15.62 -5.61 5.63
N PRO A 259 -16.44 -6.65 5.34
CA PRO A 259 -16.27 -7.95 5.99
C PRO A 259 -15.08 -8.76 5.46
N MET A 260 -14.47 -8.36 4.34
CA MET A 260 -13.41 -9.11 3.66
C MET A 260 -12.01 -8.78 4.16
N VAL A 261 -11.81 -7.59 4.74
CA VAL A 261 -10.48 -7.07 5.06
C VAL A 261 -10.47 -6.33 6.39
N THR A 262 -9.45 -6.62 7.20
CA THR A 262 -9.14 -5.89 8.43
C THR A 262 -8.11 -4.81 8.13
N ILE A 263 -8.41 -3.57 8.53
CA ILE A 263 -7.53 -2.41 8.32
C ILE A 263 -6.82 -2.11 9.63
N ILE A 264 -5.49 -2.10 9.59
CA ILE A 264 -4.65 -1.80 10.75
C ILE A 264 -3.85 -0.53 10.47
N PRO A 265 -4.14 0.56 11.20
CA PRO A 265 -3.33 1.77 11.13
C PRO A 265 -1.97 1.59 11.80
N VAL A 266 -0.91 2.03 11.13
CA VAL A 266 0.47 1.99 11.62
C VAL A 266 1.11 3.37 11.60
N ASP A 267 2.00 3.64 12.56
CA ASP A 267 2.70 4.91 12.69
C ASP A 267 4.17 4.80 12.29
N THR A 268 4.76 3.61 12.50
CA THR A 268 6.19 3.38 12.31
C THR A 268 6.44 2.06 11.58
N ILE A 269 7.63 1.92 10.99
CA ILE A 269 8.10 0.65 10.43
C ILE A 269 8.13 -0.47 11.49
N ASN A 270 8.37 -0.13 12.76
CA ASN A 270 8.30 -1.11 13.84
C ASN A 270 6.92 -1.74 13.97
N ASP A 271 5.88 -0.94 13.83
CA ASP A 271 4.50 -1.44 13.87
C ASP A 271 4.23 -2.37 12.69
N VAL A 272 4.70 -1.98 11.51
CA VAL A 272 4.59 -2.82 10.30
C VAL A 272 5.27 -4.17 10.50
N LEU A 273 6.53 -4.18 10.96
CA LEU A 273 7.31 -5.40 11.15
C LEU A 273 6.69 -6.34 12.20
N LYS A 274 6.09 -5.79 13.26
CA LYS A 274 5.37 -6.60 14.30
C LYS A 274 4.19 -7.37 13.72
N PHE A 275 3.46 -6.79 12.78
CA PHE A 275 2.31 -7.46 12.16
C PHE A 275 2.72 -8.38 11.02
N ALA A 276 3.72 -7.98 10.24
CA ALA A 276 4.07 -8.63 8.99
C ALA A 276 5.03 -9.81 9.16
N LEU A 277 6.00 -9.72 10.07
CA LEU A 277 7.03 -10.75 10.25
C LEU A 277 6.57 -11.85 11.21
N VAL A 278 6.96 -13.09 10.88
CA VAL A 278 6.74 -14.27 11.73
C VAL A 278 8.11 -14.79 12.17
N PRO A 279 8.61 -14.36 13.34
CA PRO A 279 9.90 -14.84 13.81
C PRO A 279 9.78 -16.29 14.26
N ASP A 280 10.53 -17.19 13.64
CA ASP A 280 10.78 -18.52 14.16
C ASP A 280 11.66 -18.41 15.42
N ASN A 281 11.04 -18.47 16.62
CA ASN A 281 11.73 -18.51 17.92
C ASN A 281 12.82 -17.45 18.18
N SER A 282 12.87 -16.35 17.46
CA SER A 282 13.90 -15.35 17.68
C SER A 282 13.44 -14.28 18.68
N GLU A 283 13.47 -14.59 19.99
CA GLU A 283 13.43 -13.59 21.06
C GLU A 283 14.40 -12.40 20.79
N SER A 284 15.50 -12.67 20.09
CA SER A 284 16.52 -11.69 19.76
C SER A 284 16.03 -10.56 18.84
N PHE A 285 15.23 -10.86 17.80
CA PHE A 285 14.73 -9.83 16.87
C PHE A 285 13.62 -8.99 17.49
N LEU A 286 12.65 -9.62 18.16
CA LEU A 286 11.61 -8.91 18.91
C LEU A 286 12.20 -8.04 20.04
N THR A 287 13.28 -8.51 20.67
CA THR A 287 14.02 -7.74 21.68
C THR A 287 14.73 -6.53 21.05
N LYS A 288 15.33 -6.69 19.85
CA LYS A 288 15.88 -5.56 19.08
C LYS A 288 14.80 -4.54 18.71
N LEU A 289 13.65 -5.00 18.21
CA LEU A 289 12.51 -4.12 17.90
C LEU A 289 12.00 -3.36 19.13
N ARG A 290 11.91 -4.03 20.29
CA ARG A 290 11.51 -3.40 21.56
C ARG A 290 12.51 -2.35 22.02
N LYS A 291 13.81 -2.64 21.96
CA LYS A 291 14.86 -1.67 22.31
C LYS A 291 14.81 -0.43 21.40
N MET A 292 14.59 -0.61 20.09
CA MET A 292 14.49 0.49 19.13
C MET A 292 13.22 1.33 19.35
N ALA A 293 12.09 0.69 19.69
CA ALA A 293 10.86 1.40 20.03
C ALA A 293 11.06 2.27 21.30
N MET A 294 11.77 1.78 22.29
CA MET A 294 12.10 2.56 23.49
C MET A 294 13.02 3.75 23.21
N GLN A 295 13.97 3.62 22.29
CA GLN A 295 14.86 4.72 21.88
C GLN A 295 14.15 5.80 21.06
N SER A 296 13.10 5.44 20.30
CA SER A 296 12.32 6.40 19.52
C SER A 296 11.32 7.19 20.34
N THR A 297 10.95 6.73 21.54
CA THR A 297 10.01 7.41 22.45
C THR A 297 10.68 8.43 23.39
N GLY A 298 11.99 8.69 23.22
CA GLY A 298 12.67 9.80 23.94
C GLY A 298 12.77 9.63 25.46
N LEU A 299 12.59 8.44 25.99
CA LEU A 299 12.92 8.12 27.38
C LEU A 299 14.45 8.05 27.49
N ILE A 300 15.04 9.19 27.83
CA ILE A 300 16.44 9.30 28.23
C ILE A 300 16.64 8.39 29.45
N PRO A 301 17.62 7.48 29.46
CA PRO A 301 17.96 6.80 30.69
C PRO A 301 18.46 7.83 31.70
N ASP A 302 17.86 7.76 32.88
CA ASP A 302 18.19 8.59 34.04
C ASP A 302 19.71 8.52 34.33
N VAL A 303 20.43 9.60 34.02
CA VAL A 303 21.84 9.75 34.37
C VAL A 303 21.92 10.31 35.79
N THR A 304 21.55 9.50 36.77
CA THR A 304 21.88 9.74 38.18
C THR A 304 22.77 8.61 38.67
N ALA A 305 24.05 8.64 38.28
CA ALA A 305 25.09 8.02 39.05
C ALA A 305 25.74 9.09 39.93
N PRO A 306 25.76 8.93 41.26
CA PRO A 306 26.43 9.88 42.13
C PRO A 306 27.95 9.79 41.95
N ASN A 307 28.58 10.93 41.65
CA ASN A 307 30.02 11.08 41.75
C ASN A 307 30.48 10.76 43.16
N GLN A 308 31.16 9.65 43.36
CA GLN A 308 31.97 9.42 44.50
C GLN A 308 33.27 10.23 44.36
N THR A 309 33.29 11.38 45.00
CA THR A 309 34.53 12.12 45.27
C THR A 309 35.27 11.36 46.36
N THR A 310 36.42 10.78 46.03
CA THR A 310 37.40 10.31 46.99
C THR A 310 38.28 11.50 47.39
N ALA A 311 38.31 11.74 48.67
CA ALA A 311 39.29 12.60 49.36
C ALA A 311 40.70 11.98 49.30
#